data_3d360bd5587333cbcd4ac906c77a250a
#
_entry.id   3d360bd5587333cbcd4ac906c77a250a
#
_cell.length_a   1.000
_cell.length_b   1.000
_cell.length_c   1.000
_cell.angle_alpha   90.00
_cell.angle_beta   90.00
_cell.angle_gamma   90.00
#
_symmetry.space_group_name_H-M   'P 1'
#
loop_
_entity.id
_entity.type
_entity.pdbx_description
1 polymer ?
#
loop_
_entity_poly.entity_id
_entity_poly.type
_entity_poly.pdbx_seq_one_letter_code
_entity_poly.pdbx_strand_id
1 'polypeptide(L)'
;QSGEVLFFDKPMEEYTDRDLAREVAYLQQQVEVGFGYTGQDIVMAGRYPYLKWWERESEDDKRLALDCMEYTGTRELAEKPVTEVSGGQKQRILLAKVLAQQTPVLFLDEPTTGLDMVYQEEIFRFARELALMGKTVLMVVHELNLAAKYCSRILLLGEGKLLADDTPERVFTEALLSRAYAADIAVSRNPLNNNLEITTRVDEASKEKDAALLKKICCE
;
A
#
# COMPACT_ATOMS: atom_id res chain seq x y z
N GLN A 1 21.80 -10.34 -3.99
CA GLN A 1 20.76 -11.23 -3.49
C GLN A 1 20.77 -12.50 -4.33
N SER A 2 20.46 -13.64 -3.75
CA SER A 2 20.36 -14.93 -4.44
C SER A 2 18.97 -15.51 -4.19
N GLY A 3 18.45 -16.25 -5.18
CA GLY A 3 17.12 -16.86 -5.13
C GLY A 3 16.46 -16.84 -6.50
N GLU A 4 15.38 -17.56 -6.66
CA GLU A 4 14.55 -17.58 -7.87
C GLU A 4 13.17 -17.02 -7.54
N VAL A 5 12.64 -16.20 -8.44
CA VAL A 5 11.27 -15.68 -8.34
C VAL A 5 10.47 -16.25 -9.50
N LEU A 6 9.43 -17.01 -9.15
CA LEU A 6 8.48 -17.54 -10.13
C LEU A 6 7.22 -16.66 -10.14
N PHE A 7 6.76 -16.33 -11.33
CA PHE A 7 5.51 -15.64 -11.55
C PHE A 7 4.64 -16.46 -12.50
N PHE A 8 3.49 -16.94 -12.02
CA PHE A 8 2.67 -17.94 -12.70
C PHE A 8 3.49 -19.15 -13.21
N ASP A 9 4.25 -19.77 -12.29
CA ASP A 9 5.11 -20.94 -12.55
C ASP A 9 6.22 -20.74 -13.60
N LYS A 10 6.45 -19.49 -14.02
CA LYS A 10 7.50 -19.11 -14.97
C LYS A 10 8.54 -18.22 -14.29
N PRO A 11 9.85 -18.46 -14.47
CA PRO A 11 10.90 -17.58 -13.94
C PRO A 11 10.69 -16.13 -14.38
N MET A 12 10.78 -15.20 -13.44
CA MET A 12 10.56 -13.77 -13.72
C MET A 12 11.53 -13.22 -14.77
N GLU A 13 12.73 -13.78 -14.85
CA GLU A 13 13.79 -13.42 -15.83
C GLU A 13 13.41 -13.75 -17.29
N GLU A 14 12.41 -14.63 -17.50
CA GLU A 14 11.92 -14.98 -18.83
C GLU A 14 10.82 -14.05 -19.35
N TYR A 15 10.36 -13.10 -18.54
CA TYR A 15 9.41 -12.07 -18.98
C TYR A 15 10.17 -10.89 -19.56
N THR A 16 9.65 -10.32 -20.64
CA THR A 16 10.07 -8.97 -21.02
C THR A 16 9.48 -7.94 -20.06
N ASP A 17 10.12 -6.79 -19.88
CA ASP A 17 9.60 -5.71 -19.03
C ASP A 17 8.15 -5.34 -19.38
N ARG A 18 7.83 -5.39 -20.67
CA ARG A 18 6.51 -5.06 -21.18
C ARG A 18 5.47 -6.14 -20.83
N ASP A 19 5.83 -7.41 -20.95
CA ASP A 19 4.94 -8.51 -20.60
C ASP A 19 4.70 -8.51 -19.09
N LEU A 20 5.76 -8.32 -18.29
CA LEU A 20 5.64 -8.20 -16.83
C LEU A 20 4.76 -7.02 -16.44
N ALA A 21 4.88 -5.87 -17.12
CA ALA A 21 4.04 -4.70 -16.84
C ALA A 21 2.56 -4.87 -17.25
N ARG A 22 2.20 -5.92 -17.99
CA ARG A 22 0.80 -6.30 -18.24
C ARG A 22 0.24 -7.25 -17.17
N GLU A 23 1.12 -7.90 -16.46
CA GLU A 23 0.76 -8.86 -15.41
C GLU A 23 0.81 -8.27 -14.02
N VAL A 24 1.72 -7.33 -13.77
CA VAL A 24 1.97 -6.73 -12.46
C VAL A 24 1.94 -5.22 -12.53
N ALA A 25 1.11 -4.60 -11.72
CA ALA A 25 1.20 -3.17 -11.41
C ALA A 25 1.93 -2.96 -10.09
N TYR A 26 2.82 -1.97 -10.04
CA TYR A 26 3.58 -1.65 -8.85
C TYR A 26 3.40 -0.18 -8.45
N LEU A 27 2.95 0.05 -7.23
CA LEU A 27 2.93 1.34 -6.57
C LEU A 27 4.14 1.43 -5.64
N GLN A 28 5.11 2.27 -6.00
CA GLN A 28 6.29 2.53 -5.18
C GLN A 28 5.97 3.50 -4.04
N GLN A 29 6.66 3.35 -2.92
CA GLN A 29 6.55 4.22 -1.74
C GLN A 29 6.81 5.70 -2.07
N GLN A 30 7.83 5.97 -2.88
CA GLN A 30 8.17 7.32 -3.32
C GLN A 30 8.36 7.36 -4.83
N VAL A 31 7.57 8.20 -5.49
CA VAL A 31 7.69 8.44 -6.92
C VAL A 31 8.00 9.92 -7.13
N GLU A 32 9.19 10.21 -7.63
CA GLU A 32 9.49 11.54 -8.13
C GLU A 32 8.85 11.70 -9.51
N VAL A 33 7.95 12.65 -9.62
CA VAL A 33 7.32 13.00 -10.89
C VAL A 33 8.01 14.26 -11.41
N GLY A 34 8.53 14.19 -12.65
CA GLY A 34 9.17 15.33 -13.30
C GLY A 34 8.21 16.50 -13.55
N PHE A 35 8.75 17.66 -13.85
CA PHE A 35 7.97 18.83 -14.19
C PHE A 35 7.19 18.65 -15.50
N GLY A 36 6.01 19.27 -15.59
CA GLY A 36 5.21 19.37 -16.81
C GLY A 36 4.19 18.26 -17.03
N TYR A 37 4.07 17.28 -16.13
CA TYR A 37 3.04 16.24 -16.23
C TYR A 37 1.79 16.64 -15.43
N THR A 38 0.63 16.46 -16.05
CA THR A 38 -0.69 16.59 -15.39
C THR A 38 -1.08 15.31 -14.66
N GLY A 39 -2.14 15.38 -13.83
CA GLY A 39 -2.70 14.19 -13.20
C GLY A 39 -3.08 13.12 -14.22
N GLN A 40 -3.70 13.51 -15.32
CA GLN A 40 -4.12 12.60 -16.39
C GLN A 40 -2.91 11.95 -17.10
N ASP A 41 -1.84 12.70 -17.38
CA ASP A 41 -0.63 12.15 -17.99
C ASP A 41 -0.02 11.03 -17.15
N ILE A 42 0.00 11.21 -15.83
CA ILE A 42 0.48 10.20 -14.89
C ILE A 42 -0.38 8.94 -14.94
N VAL A 43 -1.69 9.09 -14.95
CA VAL A 43 -2.61 7.94 -15.00
C VAL A 43 -2.53 7.23 -16.35
N MET A 44 -2.43 7.99 -17.44
CA MET A 44 -2.24 7.46 -18.80
C MET A 44 -0.96 6.63 -18.95
N ALA A 45 0.09 6.94 -18.20
CA ALA A 45 1.31 6.11 -18.19
C ALA A 45 1.03 4.65 -17.77
N GLY A 46 -0.05 4.37 -17.04
CA GLY A 46 -0.52 3.01 -16.77
C GLY A 46 -0.95 2.24 -18.02
N ARG A 47 -1.26 2.92 -19.11
CA ARG A 47 -1.66 2.30 -20.40
C ARG A 47 -0.49 1.97 -21.32
N TYR A 48 0.70 2.53 -21.08
CA TYR A 48 1.87 2.36 -21.96
C TYR A 48 2.26 0.90 -22.23
N PRO A 49 2.14 -0.06 -21.31
CA PRO A 49 2.39 -1.47 -21.61
C PRO A 49 1.54 -2.03 -22.75
N TYR A 50 0.39 -1.44 -23.04
CA TYR A 50 -0.57 -1.90 -24.05
C TYR A 50 -0.37 -1.21 -25.41
N LEU A 51 0.29 -0.04 -25.46
CA LEU A 51 0.51 0.73 -26.67
C LEU A 51 1.78 0.25 -27.39
N LYS A 52 1.76 0.19 -28.72
CA LYS A 52 2.99 0.06 -29.52
C LYS A 52 3.70 1.41 -29.55
N TRP A 53 5.01 1.42 -29.82
CA TRP A 53 5.83 2.65 -29.80
C TRP A 53 5.38 3.72 -30.80
N TRP A 54 4.60 3.35 -31.83
CA TRP A 54 4.03 4.26 -32.86
C TRP A 54 2.53 4.52 -32.66
N GLU A 55 1.89 3.87 -31.69
CA GLU A 55 0.47 4.08 -31.38
C GLU A 55 0.31 5.26 -30.44
N ARG A 56 -0.74 6.04 -30.69
CA ARG A 56 -1.20 7.07 -29.75
C ARG A 56 -2.25 6.48 -28.84
N GLU A 57 -2.44 7.11 -27.70
CA GLU A 57 -3.50 6.78 -26.77
C GLU A 57 -4.85 6.89 -27.46
N SER A 58 -5.69 5.87 -27.27
CA SER A 58 -7.06 5.85 -27.77
C SER A 58 -7.98 6.68 -26.88
N GLU A 59 -9.15 7.05 -27.39
CA GLU A 59 -10.19 7.69 -26.57
C GLU A 59 -10.69 6.78 -25.47
N ASP A 60 -10.63 5.44 -25.64
CA ASP A 60 -10.98 4.47 -24.62
C ASP A 60 -9.94 4.45 -23.49
N ASP A 61 -8.63 4.55 -23.81
CA ASP A 61 -7.57 4.67 -22.80
C ASP A 61 -7.73 5.95 -21.96
N LYS A 62 -8.05 7.08 -22.61
CA LYS A 62 -8.30 8.35 -21.93
C LYS A 62 -9.53 8.27 -21.02
N ARG A 63 -10.61 7.65 -21.51
CA ARG A 63 -11.81 7.43 -20.71
C ARG A 63 -11.51 6.57 -19.49
N LEU A 64 -10.83 5.43 -19.67
CA LEU A 64 -10.41 4.57 -18.58
C LEU A 64 -9.55 5.31 -17.54
N ALA A 65 -8.59 6.11 -17.98
CA ALA A 65 -7.77 6.92 -17.08
C ALA A 65 -8.63 7.87 -16.24
N LEU A 66 -9.59 8.55 -16.88
CA LEU A 66 -10.50 9.46 -16.19
C LEU A 66 -11.46 8.71 -15.24
N ASP A 67 -11.93 7.51 -15.60
CA ASP A 67 -12.76 6.67 -14.71
C ASP A 67 -11.95 6.19 -13.48
N CYS A 68 -10.67 5.85 -13.67
CA CYS A 68 -9.77 5.54 -12.55
C CYS A 68 -9.54 6.74 -11.65
N MET A 69 -9.41 7.95 -12.22
CA MET A 69 -9.31 9.20 -11.46
C MET A 69 -10.60 9.54 -10.71
N GLU A 70 -11.76 9.29 -11.31
CA GLU A 70 -13.06 9.44 -10.65
C GLU A 70 -13.14 8.51 -9.43
N TYR A 71 -12.79 7.24 -9.62
CA TYR A 71 -12.80 6.25 -8.55
C TYR A 71 -11.89 6.63 -7.36
N THR A 72 -10.72 7.22 -7.63
CA THR A 72 -9.77 7.67 -6.59
C THR A 72 -10.04 9.09 -6.10
N GLY A 73 -11.14 9.74 -6.52
CA GLY A 73 -11.50 11.10 -6.14
C GLY A 73 -10.46 12.15 -6.56
N THR A 74 -9.89 11.98 -7.77
CA THR A 74 -8.87 12.90 -8.32
C THR A 74 -9.22 13.45 -9.70
N ARG A 75 -10.46 13.26 -10.15
CA ARG A 75 -10.93 13.68 -11.48
C ARG A 75 -10.70 15.16 -11.75
N GLU A 76 -10.97 16.01 -10.77
CA GLU A 76 -10.78 17.46 -10.85
C GLU A 76 -9.30 17.87 -10.97
N LEU A 77 -8.38 16.95 -10.75
CA LEU A 77 -6.93 17.16 -10.87
C LEU A 77 -6.37 16.70 -12.23
N ALA A 78 -7.24 16.26 -13.16
CA ALA A 78 -6.79 15.67 -14.43
C ALA A 78 -5.85 16.61 -15.20
N GLU A 79 -6.23 17.88 -15.34
CA GLU A 79 -5.46 18.90 -16.07
C GLU A 79 -4.44 19.63 -15.18
N LYS A 80 -4.40 19.35 -13.88
CA LYS A 80 -3.53 20.04 -12.94
C LYS A 80 -2.12 19.46 -12.96
N PRO A 81 -1.05 20.28 -12.99
CA PRO A 81 0.32 19.81 -12.83
C PRO A 81 0.49 19.05 -11.51
N VAL A 82 1.11 17.86 -11.55
CA VAL A 82 1.29 17.01 -10.35
C VAL A 82 2.21 17.67 -9.31
N THR A 83 3.00 18.63 -9.71
CA THR A 83 3.82 19.45 -8.80
C THR A 83 3.01 20.43 -7.94
N GLU A 84 1.75 20.68 -8.29
CA GLU A 84 0.86 21.62 -7.61
C GLU A 84 -0.21 20.93 -6.75
N VAL A 85 -0.17 19.61 -6.62
CA VAL A 85 -1.10 18.84 -5.80
C VAL A 85 -0.46 18.48 -4.44
N SER A 86 -1.30 18.22 -3.43
CA SER A 86 -0.83 17.76 -2.13
C SER A 86 -0.25 16.34 -2.21
N GLY A 87 0.54 15.93 -1.21
CA GLY A 87 1.09 14.56 -1.15
C GLY A 87 0.01 13.47 -1.20
N GLY A 88 -1.09 13.65 -0.47
CA GLY A 88 -2.23 12.72 -0.49
C GLY A 88 -2.96 12.69 -1.84
N GLN A 89 -3.12 13.85 -2.50
CA GLN A 89 -3.67 13.91 -3.86
C GLN A 89 -2.76 13.19 -4.86
N LYS A 90 -1.44 13.41 -4.76
CA LYS A 90 -0.45 12.71 -5.58
C LYS A 90 -0.53 11.20 -5.39
N GLN A 91 -0.62 10.73 -4.15
CA GLN A 91 -0.75 9.29 -3.84
C GLN A 91 -2.00 8.68 -4.49
N ARG A 92 -3.14 9.38 -4.45
CA ARG A 92 -4.38 8.93 -5.10
C ARG A 92 -4.28 8.94 -6.64
N ILE A 93 -3.58 9.91 -7.25
CA ILE A 93 -3.29 9.90 -8.68
C ILE A 93 -2.40 8.70 -9.06
N LEU A 94 -1.39 8.38 -8.26
CA LEU A 94 -0.54 7.21 -8.48
C LEU A 94 -1.32 5.90 -8.32
N LEU A 95 -2.27 5.83 -7.40
CA LEU A 95 -3.20 4.71 -7.28
C LEU A 95 -4.09 4.57 -8.53
N ALA A 96 -4.62 5.69 -9.06
CA ALA A 96 -5.37 5.68 -10.31
C ALA A 96 -4.53 5.15 -11.49
N LYS A 97 -3.23 5.49 -11.56
CA LYS A 97 -2.29 4.93 -12.55
C LYS A 97 -2.20 3.41 -12.45
N VAL A 98 -2.06 2.88 -11.22
CA VAL A 98 -1.98 1.42 -10.98
C VAL A 98 -3.28 0.73 -11.44
N LEU A 99 -4.44 1.35 -11.18
CA LEU A 99 -5.73 0.86 -11.67
C LEU A 99 -5.85 0.86 -13.19
N ALA A 100 -5.44 1.95 -13.84
CA ALA A 100 -5.47 2.09 -15.28
C ALA A 100 -4.61 1.05 -15.99
N GLN A 101 -3.62 0.47 -15.31
CA GLN A 101 -2.80 -0.60 -15.85
C GLN A 101 -3.56 -1.94 -15.98
N GLN A 102 -4.69 -2.14 -15.26
CA GLN A 102 -5.61 -3.29 -15.37
C GLN A 102 -4.97 -4.67 -15.19
N THR A 103 -3.89 -4.79 -14.46
CA THR A 103 -3.17 -6.05 -14.26
C THR A 103 -3.91 -7.02 -13.34
N PRO A 104 -3.66 -8.35 -13.43
CA PRO A 104 -4.19 -9.34 -12.49
C PRO A 104 -3.54 -9.24 -11.10
N VAL A 105 -2.30 -8.73 -11.00
CA VAL A 105 -1.56 -8.62 -9.73
C VAL A 105 -1.19 -7.17 -9.45
N LEU A 106 -1.38 -6.74 -8.20
CA LEU A 106 -1.01 -5.40 -7.72
C LEU A 106 -0.07 -5.53 -6.52
N PHE A 107 1.09 -4.88 -6.60
CA PHE A 107 1.99 -4.66 -5.48
C PHE A 107 1.88 -3.21 -5.02
N LEU A 108 1.50 -2.99 -3.77
CA LEU A 108 1.32 -1.67 -3.19
C LEU A 108 2.30 -1.52 -2.01
N ASP A 109 3.33 -0.72 -2.20
CA ASP A 109 4.36 -0.48 -1.21
C ASP A 109 4.02 0.78 -0.40
N GLU A 110 3.61 0.58 0.85
CA GLU A 110 3.15 1.61 1.77
C GLU A 110 2.14 2.60 1.15
N PRO A 111 1.03 2.11 0.58
CA PRO A 111 0.10 2.96 -0.17
C PRO A 111 -0.63 3.99 0.70
N THR A 112 -0.56 3.84 2.01
CA THR A 112 -1.27 4.65 3.03
C THR A 112 -0.40 5.74 3.65
N THR A 113 0.91 5.76 3.35
CA THR A 113 1.85 6.73 3.92
C THR A 113 1.47 8.17 3.57
N GLY A 114 1.37 9.02 4.62
CA GLY A 114 1.01 10.44 4.48
C GLY A 114 -0.47 10.72 4.22
N LEU A 115 -1.33 9.71 4.33
CA LEU A 115 -2.79 9.85 4.25
C LEU A 115 -3.42 9.92 5.63
N ASP A 116 -4.54 10.62 5.73
CA ASP A 116 -5.36 10.59 6.94
C ASP A 116 -6.11 9.25 7.10
N MET A 117 -6.66 9.04 8.28
CA MET A 117 -7.30 7.79 8.68
C MET A 117 -8.44 7.36 7.74
N VAL A 118 -9.20 8.30 7.19
CA VAL A 118 -10.33 8.00 6.29
C VAL A 118 -9.82 7.43 4.98
N TYR A 119 -8.83 8.11 4.38
CA TYR A 119 -8.23 7.65 3.13
C TYR A 119 -7.41 6.37 3.30
N GLN A 120 -6.75 6.16 4.43
CA GLN A 120 -6.09 4.88 4.73
C GLN A 120 -7.11 3.73 4.69
N GLU A 121 -8.24 3.89 5.35
CA GLU A 121 -9.30 2.86 5.36
C GLU A 121 -9.91 2.65 3.96
N GLU A 122 -10.08 3.71 3.17
CA GLU A 122 -10.53 3.60 1.77
C GLU A 122 -9.60 2.75 0.91
N ILE A 123 -8.28 2.90 1.05
CA ILE A 123 -7.29 2.10 0.32
C ILE A 123 -7.37 0.61 0.70
N PHE A 124 -7.48 0.31 1.98
CA PHE A 124 -7.63 -1.09 2.40
C PHE A 124 -8.94 -1.71 1.91
N ARG A 125 -10.05 -0.97 1.99
CA ARG A 125 -11.33 -1.41 1.44
C ARG A 125 -11.24 -1.66 -0.06
N PHE A 126 -10.64 -0.73 -0.79
CA PHE A 126 -10.38 -0.85 -2.22
C PHE A 126 -9.55 -2.11 -2.56
N ALA A 127 -8.43 -2.33 -1.85
CA ALA A 127 -7.60 -3.52 -2.06
C ALA A 127 -8.41 -4.82 -1.85
N ARG A 128 -9.27 -4.85 -0.83
CA ARG A 128 -10.18 -5.98 -0.58
C ARG A 128 -11.20 -6.17 -1.70
N GLU A 129 -11.81 -5.11 -2.20
CA GLU A 129 -12.76 -5.18 -3.31
C GLU A 129 -12.11 -5.75 -4.58
N LEU A 130 -10.89 -5.31 -4.91
CA LEU A 130 -10.12 -5.89 -6.02
C LEU A 130 -9.85 -7.39 -5.83
N ALA A 131 -9.48 -7.79 -4.61
CA ALA A 131 -9.25 -9.20 -4.29
C ALA A 131 -10.53 -10.03 -4.43
N LEU A 132 -11.69 -9.50 -4.04
CA LEU A 132 -12.99 -10.15 -4.24
C LEU A 132 -13.39 -10.25 -5.73
N MET A 133 -12.87 -9.35 -6.58
CA MET A 133 -13.01 -9.41 -8.04
C MET A 133 -12.01 -10.37 -8.71
N GLY A 134 -11.24 -11.15 -7.92
CA GLY A 134 -10.29 -12.15 -8.42
C GLY A 134 -8.88 -11.62 -8.72
N LYS A 135 -8.56 -10.38 -8.35
CA LYS A 135 -7.18 -9.87 -8.44
C LYS A 135 -6.35 -10.29 -7.23
N THR A 136 -5.06 -10.43 -7.41
CA THR A 136 -4.11 -10.62 -6.31
C THR A 136 -3.57 -9.27 -5.89
N VAL A 137 -3.77 -8.88 -4.62
CA VAL A 137 -3.24 -7.62 -4.07
C VAL A 137 -2.29 -7.95 -2.93
N LEU A 138 -1.04 -7.56 -3.08
CA LEU A 138 0.00 -7.62 -2.04
C LEU A 138 0.33 -6.22 -1.58
N MET A 139 0.23 -5.97 -0.27
CA MET A 139 0.49 -4.65 0.32
C MET A 139 1.56 -4.75 1.38
N VAL A 140 2.52 -3.84 1.37
CA VAL A 140 3.39 -3.57 2.53
C VAL A 140 2.73 -2.46 3.34
N VAL A 141 2.44 -2.72 4.62
CA VAL A 141 1.66 -1.79 5.46
C VAL A 141 2.19 -1.76 6.89
N HIS A 142 1.90 -0.66 7.58
CA HIS A 142 2.20 -0.47 9.00
C HIS A 142 0.93 -0.43 9.87
N GLU A 143 -0.25 -0.29 9.27
CA GLU A 143 -1.54 -0.16 9.94
C GLU A 143 -2.11 -1.53 10.30
N LEU A 144 -1.60 -2.14 11.39
CA LEU A 144 -1.95 -3.50 11.80
C LEU A 144 -3.46 -3.70 12.01
N ASN A 145 -4.16 -2.71 12.56
CA ASN A 145 -5.59 -2.78 12.79
C ASN A 145 -6.41 -2.80 11.49
N LEU A 146 -5.97 -2.05 10.47
CA LEU A 146 -6.55 -2.10 9.13
C LEU A 146 -6.22 -3.41 8.42
N ALA A 147 -4.97 -3.89 8.54
CA ALA A 147 -4.57 -5.17 7.99
C ALA A 147 -5.40 -6.32 8.61
N ALA A 148 -5.63 -6.31 9.92
CA ALA A 148 -6.48 -7.28 10.61
C ALA A 148 -7.94 -7.27 10.10
N LYS A 149 -8.45 -6.09 9.74
CA LYS A 149 -9.84 -5.90 9.30
C LYS A 149 -10.06 -6.30 7.84
N TYR A 150 -9.09 -6.05 6.97
CA TYR A 150 -9.29 -6.11 5.52
C TYR A 150 -8.50 -7.22 4.81
N CYS A 151 -7.34 -7.63 5.33
CA CYS A 151 -6.51 -8.63 4.68
C CYS A 151 -7.01 -10.05 4.96
N SER A 152 -6.93 -10.93 3.97
CA SER A 152 -7.25 -12.36 4.11
C SER A 152 -6.06 -13.20 4.58
N ARG A 153 -4.83 -12.71 4.37
CA ARG A 153 -3.57 -13.38 4.68
C ARG A 153 -2.53 -12.35 5.10
N ILE A 154 -1.74 -12.66 6.09
CA ILE A 154 -0.68 -11.82 6.63
C ILE A 154 0.65 -12.57 6.55
N LEU A 155 1.65 -11.90 5.97
CA LEU A 155 3.04 -12.31 6.06
C LEU A 155 3.73 -11.38 7.06
N LEU A 156 4.04 -11.89 8.25
CA LEU A 156 4.73 -11.13 9.28
C LEU A 156 6.24 -11.30 9.15
N LEU A 157 6.91 -10.20 8.86
CA LEU A 157 8.37 -10.13 8.78
C LEU A 157 8.94 -9.57 10.08
N GLY A 158 10.04 -10.13 10.53
CA GLY A 158 10.78 -9.64 11.69
C GLY A 158 12.15 -10.29 11.78
N GLU A 159 13.13 -9.62 12.38
CA GLU A 159 14.49 -10.14 12.52
C GLU A 159 15.13 -10.59 11.18
N GLY A 160 14.75 -9.97 10.06
CA GLY A 160 15.19 -10.35 8.71
C GLY A 160 14.63 -11.68 8.20
N LYS A 161 13.53 -12.20 8.78
CA LYS A 161 12.91 -13.49 8.45
C LYS A 161 11.40 -13.38 8.36
N LEU A 162 10.78 -14.34 7.68
CA LEU A 162 9.35 -14.57 7.74
C LEU A 162 9.03 -15.28 9.07
N LEU A 163 8.35 -14.60 9.98
CA LEU A 163 7.99 -15.13 11.30
C LEU A 163 6.67 -15.91 11.25
N ALA A 164 5.73 -15.49 10.42
CA ALA A 164 4.44 -16.15 10.26
C ALA A 164 3.83 -15.84 8.90
N ASP A 165 3.00 -16.76 8.41
CA ASP A 165 2.27 -16.67 7.16
C ASP A 165 0.94 -17.42 7.33
N ASP A 166 -0.14 -16.70 7.66
CA ASP A 166 -1.49 -17.28 7.89
C ASP A 166 -2.55 -16.16 7.89
N THR A 167 -3.77 -16.48 8.33
CA THR A 167 -4.84 -15.48 8.55
C THR A 167 -4.48 -14.47 9.64
N PRO A 168 -5.09 -13.27 9.62
CA PRO A 168 -4.83 -12.27 10.66
C PRO A 168 -5.00 -12.80 12.09
N GLU A 169 -6.01 -13.63 12.34
CA GLU A 169 -6.29 -14.20 13.68
C GLU A 169 -5.17 -15.10 14.20
N ARG A 170 -4.46 -15.77 13.30
CA ARG A 170 -3.36 -16.66 13.67
C ARG A 170 -2.02 -15.95 13.76
N VAL A 171 -1.84 -14.92 12.94
CA VAL A 171 -0.58 -14.15 12.91
C VAL A 171 -0.56 -13.08 13.98
N PHE A 172 -1.66 -12.34 14.17
CA PHE A 172 -1.71 -11.26 15.12
C PHE A 172 -1.98 -11.77 16.54
N THR A 173 -0.95 -12.39 17.12
CA THR A 173 -0.91 -12.82 18.51
C THR A 173 0.07 -11.95 19.30
N GLU A 174 -0.17 -11.76 20.61
CA GLU A 174 0.73 -10.98 21.46
C GLU A 174 2.19 -11.46 21.35
N ALA A 175 2.41 -12.78 21.36
CA ALA A 175 3.75 -13.37 21.30
C ALA A 175 4.49 -13.06 19.99
N LEU A 176 3.82 -13.24 18.84
CA LEU A 176 4.44 -12.99 17.53
C LEU A 176 4.67 -11.50 17.29
N LEU A 177 3.70 -10.65 17.62
CA LEU A 177 3.82 -9.21 17.45
C LEU A 177 4.85 -8.61 18.40
N SER A 178 4.86 -9.01 19.68
CA SER A 178 5.87 -8.52 20.63
C SER A 178 7.29 -8.91 20.20
N ARG A 179 7.45 -10.09 19.62
CA ARG A 179 8.73 -10.51 19.04
C ARG A 179 9.10 -9.69 17.79
N ALA A 180 8.16 -9.50 16.86
CA ALA A 180 8.40 -8.78 15.60
C ALA A 180 8.79 -7.31 15.81
N TYR A 181 8.13 -6.66 16.79
CA TYR A 181 8.30 -5.23 17.07
C TYR A 181 9.24 -4.93 18.25
N ALA A 182 9.75 -5.95 18.94
CA ALA A 182 10.55 -5.82 20.15
C ALA A 182 9.87 -4.92 21.21
N ALA A 183 8.56 -5.03 21.36
CA ALA A 183 7.72 -4.21 22.23
C ALA A 183 6.64 -5.05 22.89
N ASP A 184 6.12 -4.64 24.05
CA ASP A 184 4.97 -5.29 24.69
C ASP A 184 3.68 -4.89 23.94
N ILE A 185 3.06 -5.85 23.27
CA ILE A 185 1.87 -5.66 22.46
C ILE A 185 0.71 -6.46 23.03
N ALA A 186 -0.42 -5.78 23.19
CA ALA A 186 -1.69 -6.39 23.55
C ALA A 186 -2.52 -6.62 22.29
N VAL A 187 -3.18 -7.77 22.25
CA VAL A 187 -4.16 -8.10 21.21
C VAL A 187 -5.48 -8.43 21.87
N SER A 188 -6.51 -7.67 21.55
CA SER A 188 -7.87 -7.83 22.07
C SER A 188 -8.88 -7.84 20.93
N ARG A 189 -10.16 -8.03 21.26
CA ARG A 189 -11.24 -7.84 20.30
C ARG A 189 -12.05 -6.61 20.69
N ASN A 190 -12.25 -5.74 19.72
CA ASN A 190 -13.08 -4.57 19.89
C ASN A 190 -14.54 -4.98 20.18
N PRO A 191 -15.15 -4.56 21.30
CA PRO A 191 -16.48 -4.99 21.67
C PRO A 191 -17.60 -4.51 20.75
N LEU A 192 -17.35 -3.47 19.93
CA LEU A 192 -18.35 -2.91 19.03
C LEU A 192 -18.47 -3.67 17.71
N ASN A 193 -17.37 -4.19 17.18
CA ASN A 193 -17.32 -4.78 15.83
C ASN A 193 -16.64 -6.15 15.78
N ASN A 194 -16.15 -6.66 16.92
CA ASN A 194 -15.44 -7.93 17.07
C ASN A 194 -14.14 -8.06 16.27
N ASN A 195 -13.63 -6.99 15.68
CA ASN A 195 -12.34 -6.97 15.00
C ASN A 195 -11.20 -7.09 16.00
N LEU A 196 -10.04 -7.60 15.53
CA LEU A 196 -8.81 -7.54 16.32
C LEU A 196 -8.41 -6.09 16.53
N GLU A 197 -7.98 -5.79 17.75
CA GLU A 197 -7.45 -4.50 18.17
C GLU A 197 -6.06 -4.70 18.76
N ILE A 198 -5.07 -4.09 18.12
CA ILE A 198 -3.65 -4.23 18.42
C ILE A 198 -3.19 -2.92 19.01
N THR A 199 -2.67 -2.97 20.23
CA THR A 199 -2.19 -1.79 20.98
C THR A 199 -0.85 -2.10 21.64
N THR A 200 -0.04 -1.08 21.90
CA THR A 200 1.17 -1.22 22.72
C THR A 200 0.82 -1.07 24.19
N ARG A 201 1.38 -1.96 25.04
CA ARG A 201 1.38 -1.75 26.49
C ARG A 201 2.58 -0.89 26.84
N VAL A 202 2.35 0.17 27.59
CA VAL A 202 3.43 1.02 28.08
C VAL A 202 3.79 0.58 29.50
N ASP A 203 5.03 0.11 29.66
CA ASP A 203 5.56 -0.27 30.96
C ASP A 203 5.68 0.96 31.88
N GLU A 204 5.09 0.89 33.07
CA GLU A 204 5.15 1.99 34.03
C GLU A 204 6.58 2.32 34.51
N ALA A 205 7.44 1.30 34.62
CA ALA A 205 8.84 1.51 34.95
C ALA A 205 9.62 2.30 33.86
N SER A 206 9.26 2.10 32.59
CA SER A 206 9.78 2.90 31.46
C SER A 206 9.29 4.34 31.54
N LYS A 207 8.02 4.58 31.90
CA LYS A 207 7.47 5.94 32.08
C LYS A 207 8.19 6.75 33.16
N GLU A 208 8.52 6.12 34.30
CA GLU A 208 9.23 6.82 35.38
C GLU A 208 10.65 7.21 34.96
N LYS A 209 11.34 6.32 34.24
CA LYS A 209 12.69 6.56 33.73
C LYS A 209 12.70 7.69 32.70
N ASP A 210 11.74 7.68 31.76
CA ASP A 210 11.58 8.70 30.74
C ASP A 210 11.17 10.06 31.35
N ALA A 211 10.28 10.04 32.36
CA ALA A 211 9.90 11.25 33.08
C ALA A 211 11.07 11.89 33.83
N ALA A 212 11.94 11.05 34.43
CA ALA A 212 13.15 11.55 35.09
C ALA A 212 14.15 12.15 34.08
N LEU A 213 14.27 11.56 32.89
CA LEU A 213 15.12 12.05 31.81
C LEU A 213 14.57 13.37 31.21
N LEU A 214 13.27 13.43 30.97
CA LEU A 214 12.59 14.63 30.47
C LEU A 214 12.72 15.79 31.45
N LYS A 215 12.62 15.56 32.77
CA LYS A 215 12.88 16.61 33.75
C LYS A 215 14.29 17.17 33.67
N LYS A 216 15.31 16.35 33.41
CA LYS A 216 16.68 16.81 33.23
C LYS A 216 16.88 17.64 31.94
N ILE A 217 16.13 17.28 30.88
CA ILE A 217 16.24 17.98 29.57
C ILE A 217 15.47 19.30 29.56
N CYS A 218 14.33 19.37 30.26
CA CYS A 218 13.43 20.52 30.20
C CYS A 218 13.63 21.52 31.36
N CYS A 219 14.41 21.18 32.38
CA CYS A 219 14.61 22.04 33.58
C CYS A 219 16.06 22.48 33.82
N GLU A 220 16.92 22.36 32.82
CA GLU A 220 18.17 23.07 32.67
C GLU A 220 18.00 24.22 31.65
#